data_a519fa1faa453a39ca74845e4b1494de
#
_entry.id   a519fa1faa453a39ca74845e4b1494de
#
_cell.length_a   1.000
_cell.length_b   1.000
_cell.length_c   1.000
_cell.angle_alpha   90.00
_cell.angle_beta   90.00
_cell.angle_gamma   90.00
#
_symmetry.space_group_name_H-M   'P 1'
#
loop_
_entity.id
_entity.type
_entity.pdbx_description
1 polymer ?
#
loop_
_entity_poly.entity_id
_entity_poly.type
_entity_poly.pdbx_seq_one_letter_code
_entity_poly.pdbx_strand_id
1 'polypeptide(L)'
;MSNTIFSEQPIFDRTQENVDQKEPKGFFNVSDWNRVVNNLITLRNFLVSYFSKDAPNDIRWKPQASAQIDDSYIVDESMYPTAAKMNTIAAAIRDLRMGKDLTPYGYEEPYQQYIAGKTGTGNRMDYKELNRWEQDLEIEERVLSGIVEMSTYANDGNGTYYCGDWKRGGLI
;
A
#
# COMPACT_ATOMS: atom_id res chain seq x y z
N MET A 1 -8.59 18.24 8.20
CA MET A 1 -9.04 16.98 7.58
C MET A 1 -7.90 16.56 6.66
N SER A 2 -7.27 15.42 6.88
CA SER A 2 -6.26 14.90 5.97
C SER A 2 -6.95 14.61 4.63
N ASN A 3 -6.53 15.27 3.57
CA ASN A 3 -7.00 14.95 2.22
C ASN A 3 -6.32 13.65 1.80
N THR A 4 -7.01 12.53 1.95
CA THR A 4 -6.51 11.27 1.38
C THR A 4 -6.49 11.37 -0.14
N ILE A 5 -5.49 10.76 -0.77
CA ILE A 5 -5.41 10.63 -2.22
C ILE A 5 -6.26 9.47 -2.74
N PHE A 6 -6.69 8.56 -1.88
CA PHE A 6 -7.48 7.41 -2.26
C PHE A 6 -8.91 7.79 -2.66
N SER A 7 -9.43 7.18 -3.72
CA SER A 7 -10.82 7.32 -4.15
C SER A 7 -11.78 6.56 -3.22
N GLU A 8 -11.31 5.47 -2.64
CA GLU A 8 -12.04 4.65 -1.69
C GLU A 8 -11.23 4.46 -0.42
N GLN A 9 -11.86 4.69 0.74
CA GLN A 9 -11.18 4.54 2.02
C GLN A 9 -10.83 3.08 2.28
N PRO A 10 -9.61 2.80 2.75
CA PRO A 10 -9.22 1.47 3.21
C PRO A 10 -10.13 0.98 4.36
N ILE A 11 -10.41 -0.31 4.38
CA ILE A 11 -11.22 -0.97 5.41
C ILE A 11 -10.36 -2.02 6.12
N PHE A 12 -9.93 -1.74 7.34
CA PHE A 12 -9.06 -2.65 8.12
C PHE A 12 -9.59 -2.96 9.54
N ASP A 13 -10.89 -2.86 9.72
CA ASP A 13 -11.59 -3.13 10.99
C ASP A 13 -12.43 -4.42 10.94
N ARG A 14 -12.08 -5.36 10.05
CA ARG A 14 -12.71 -6.69 9.98
C ARG A 14 -12.33 -7.51 11.19
N THR A 15 -13.28 -8.28 11.72
CA THR A 15 -13.11 -9.09 12.93
C THR A 15 -13.48 -10.53 12.71
N GLN A 16 -13.07 -11.40 13.65
CA GLN A 16 -13.53 -12.79 13.67
C GLN A 16 -15.05 -12.88 13.82
N GLU A 17 -15.67 -11.95 14.52
CA GLU A 17 -17.14 -11.91 14.68
C GLU A 17 -17.83 -11.71 13.33
N ASN A 18 -17.29 -10.84 12.44
CA ASN A 18 -17.86 -10.68 11.10
C ASN A 18 -17.82 -11.99 10.30
N VAL A 19 -16.76 -12.80 10.48
CA VAL A 19 -16.64 -14.12 9.83
C VAL A 19 -17.65 -15.10 10.43
N ASP A 20 -17.76 -15.18 11.75
CA ASP A 20 -18.62 -16.11 12.47
C ASP A 20 -20.11 -15.82 12.19
N GLN A 21 -20.47 -14.55 12.09
CA GLN A 21 -21.82 -14.10 11.73
C GLN A 21 -22.10 -14.12 10.23
N LYS A 22 -21.11 -14.52 9.42
CA LYS A 22 -21.20 -14.58 7.95
C LYS A 22 -21.56 -13.23 7.32
N GLU A 23 -21.11 -12.15 7.91
CA GLU A 23 -21.26 -10.81 7.31
C GLU A 23 -20.38 -10.66 6.07
N PRO A 24 -20.84 -9.94 5.02
CA PRO A 24 -20.04 -9.69 3.81
C PRO A 24 -18.66 -9.14 4.12
N LYS A 25 -18.54 -8.28 5.11
CA LYS A 25 -17.28 -7.69 5.59
C LYS A 25 -16.28 -8.72 6.12
N GLY A 26 -16.74 -9.88 6.63
CA GLY A 26 -15.87 -10.94 7.16
C GLY A 26 -15.16 -11.76 6.08
N PHE A 27 -15.53 -11.60 4.81
CA PHE A 27 -15.01 -12.39 3.71
C PHE A 27 -14.32 -11.51 2.67
N PHE A 28 -13.24 -12.03 2.11
CA PHE A 28 -12.58 -11.43 0.96
C PHE A 28 -13.51 -11.49 -0.26
N ASN A 29 -13.82 -10.35 -0.83
CA ASN A 29 -14.73 -10.22 -1.96
C ASN A 29 -14.13 -9.35 -3.09
N VAL A 30 -14.83 -9.30 -4.21
CA VAL A 30 -14.39 -8.57 -5.40
C VAL A 30 -14.20 -7.07 -5.14
N SER A 31 -15.09 -6.47 -4.36
CA SER A 31 -14.98 -5.03 -4.05
C SER A 31 -13.77 -4.73 -3.18
N ASP A 32 -13.43 -5.61 -2.24
CA ASP A 32 -12.22 -5.47 -1.42
C ASP A 32 -10.95 -5.56 -2.29
N TRP A 33 -10.91 -6.56 -3.19
CA TRP A 33 -9.81 -6.70 -4.13
C TRP A 33 -9.63 -5.45 -5.00
N ASN A 34 -10.70 -5.00 -5.62
CA ASN A 34 -10.66 -3.86 -6.53
C ASN A 34 -10.28 -2.57 -5.79
N ARG A 35 -10.73 -2.37 -4.56
CA ARG A 35 -10.33 -1.24 -3.70
C ARG A 35 -8.83 -1.26 -3.43
N VAL A 36 -8.26 -2.40 -3.03
CA VAL A 36 -6.82 -2.55 -2.82
C VAL A 36 -6.04 -2.24 -4.09
N VAL A 37 -6.44 -2.79 -5.24
CA VAL A 37 -5.79 -2.54 -6.54
C VAL A 37 -5.84 -1.06 -6.91
N ASN A 38 -7.01 -0.43 -6.82
CA ASN A 38 -7.19 0.99 -7.15
C ASN A 38 -6.36 1.90 -6.24
N ASN A 39 -6.36 1.65 -4.93
CA ASN A 39 -5.59 2.42 -3.96
C ASN A 39 -4.08 2.26 -4.21
N LEU A 40 -3.62 1.04 -4.50
CA LEU A 40 -2.22 0.77 -4.85
C LEU A 40 -1.79 1.52 -6.12
N ILE A 41 -2.59 1.48 -7.19
CA ILE A 41 -2.32 2.21 -8.43
C ILE A 41 -2.27 3.72 -8.15
N THR A 42 -3.23 4.23 -7.40
CA THR A 42 -3.32 5.66 -7.04
C THR A 42 -2.10 6.12 -6.28
N LEU A 43 -1.71 5.40 -5.21
CA LEU A 43 -0.54 5.73 -4.40
C LEU A 43 0.74 5.64 -5.23
N ARG A 44 0.93 4.59 -6.02
CA ARG A 44 2.08 4.46 -6.92
C ARG A 44 2.18 5.66 -7.86
N ASN A 45 1.10 6.04 -8.52
CA ASN A 45 1.10 7.14 -9.47
C ASN A 45 1.44 8.47 -8.78
N PHE A 46 0.91 8.69 -7.59
CA PHE A 46 1.26 9.82 -6.75
C PHE A 46 2.76 9.85 -6.46
N LEU A 47 3.32 8.76 -5.93
CA LEU A 47 4.75 8.67 -5.59
C LEU A 47 5.65 8.83 -6.81
N VAL A 48 5.30 8.22 -7.95
CA VAL A 48 6.06 8.37 -9.19
C VAL A 48 6.08 9.81 -9.68
N SER A 49 4.99 10.56 -9.55
CA SER A 49 4.93 11.95 -9.98
C SER A 49 5.92 12.84 -9.24
N TYR A 50 6.21 12.52 -7.96
CA TYR A 50 7.13 13.30 -7.13
C TYR A 50 8.57 12.78 -7.14
N PHE A 51 8.76 11.46 -7.03
CA PHE A 51 10.08 10.90 -6.80
C PHE A 51 10.83 10.46 -8.06
N SER A 52 10.17 10.43 -9.23
CA SER A 52 10.83 10.03 -10.48
C SER A 52 11.31 11.18 -11.34
N LYS A 53 10.71 12.38 -11.24
CA LYS A 53 10.99 13.52 -12.12
C LYS A 53 11.98 14.52 -11.52
N ASP A 54 11.65 15.06 -10.37
CA ASP A 54 12.32 16.25 -9.82
C ASP A 54 13.13 15.94 -8.55
N ALA A 55 13.06 14.72 -8.07
CA ALA A 55 13.81 14.32 -6.89
C ALA A 55 15.31 14.22 -7.18
N PRO A 56 16.19 14.62 -6.24
CA PRO A 56 17.61 14.33 -6.30
C PRO A 56 17.88 12.84 -6.52
N ASN A 57 18.99 12.50 -7.16
CA ASN A 57 19.29 11.12 -7.56
C ASN A 57 19.31 10.12 -6.39
N ASP A 58 19.61 10.58 -5.19
CA ASP A 58 19.66 9.78 -3.96
C ASP A 58 18.28 9.45 -3.36
N ILE A 59 17.23 10.16 -3.76
CA ILE A 59 15.85 9.92 -3.35
C ILE A 59 14.94 9.48 -4.49
N ARG A 60 15.49 9.31 -5.70
CA ARG A 60 14.72 8.78 -6.83
C ARG A 60 14.26 7.38 -6.56
N TRP A 61 12.97 7.18 -6.68
CA TRP A 61 12.36 5.86 -6.60
C TRP A 61 11.83 5.42 -7.96
N LYS A 62 12.08 4.17 -8.30
CA LYS A 62 11.52 3.53 -9.49
C LYS A 62 10.71 2.33 -9.03
N PRO A 63 9.40 2.31 -9.28
CA PRO A 63 8.57 1.17 -8.94
C PRO A 63 9.05 -0.07 -9.70
N GLN A 64 9.12 -1.18 -9.01
CA GLN A 64 9.48 -2.48 -9.59
C GLN A 64 8.26 -3.40 -9.59
N ALA A 65 7.89 -3.95 -8.43
CA ALA A 65 6.73 -4.82 -8.33
C ALA A 65 5.42 -4.05 -8.54
N SER A 66 5.29 -2.86 -7.99
CA SER A 66 4.09 -2.03 -8.15
C SER A 66 3.87 -1.56 -9.60
N ALA A 67 4.92 -1.46 -10.41
CA ALA A 67 4.79 -1.13 -11.83
C ALA A 67 4.07 -2.21 -12.65
N GLN A 68 3.99 -3.44 -12.14
CA GLN A 68 3.29 -4.55 -12.80
C GLN A 68 1.77 -4.52 -12.58
N ILE A 69 1.30 -3.67 -11.68
CA ILE A 69 -0.12 -3.56 -11.36
C ILE A 69 -0.76 -2.51 -12.24
N ASP A 70 -1.76 -2.92 -13.01
CA ASP A 70 -2.56 -2.07 -13.88
C ASP A 70 -4.04 -2.48 -13.82
N ASP A 71 -4.86 -1.90 -14.67
CA ASP A 71 -6.31 -2.16 -14.72
C ASP A 71 -6.65 -3.63 -15.02
N SER A 72 -5.72 -4.44 -15.56
CA SER A 72 -5.93 -5.88 -15.75
C SER A 72 -6.01 -6.67 -14.44
N TYR A 73 -5.64 -6.04 -13.33
CA TYR A 73 -5.82 -6.60 -11.99
C TYR A 73 -7.23 -6.38 -11.44
N ILE A 74 -7.98 -5.43 -11.97
CA ILE A 74 -9.40 -5.26 -11.63
C ILE A 74 -10.15 -6.50 -12.11
N VAL A 75 -11.03 -7.02 -11.26
CA VAL A 75 -11.81 -8.22 -11.54
C VAL A 75 -13.29 -7.93 -11.48
N ASP A 76 -14.08 -8.70 -12.21
CA ASP A 76 -15.53 -8.72 -12.10
C ASP A 76 -15.99 -9.83 -11.14
N GLU A 77 -17.29 -9.89 -10.89
CA GLU A 77 -17.89 -10.84 -9.94
C GLU A 77 -17.71 -12.33 -10.35
N SER A 78 -17.31 -12.58 -11.58
CA SER A 78 -17.08 -13.95 -12.09
C SER A 78 -15.66 -14.46 -11.83
N MET A 79 -14.73 -13.59 -11.44
CA MET A 79 -13.31 -13.92 -11.30
C MET A 79 -12.81 -13.73 -9.87
N TYR A 80 -12.17 -14.78 -9.35
CA TYR A 80 -11.40 -14.68 -8.12
C TYR A 80 -9.92 -14.46 -8.42
N PRO A 81 -9.23 -13.61 -7.66
CA PRO A 81 -7.81 -13.41 -7.84
C PRO A 81 -7.03 -14.70 -7.57
N THR A 82 -6.10 -15.00 -8.45
CA THR A 82 -5.22 -16.17 -8.29
C THR A 82 -4.14 -15.91 -7.24
N ALA A 83 -3.56 -16.98 -6.68
CA ALA A 83 -2.42 -16.85 -5.78
C ALA A 83 -1.24 -16.07 -6.41
N ALA A 84 -1.03 -16.19 -7.72
CA ALA A 84 -0.02 -15.41 -8.43
C ALA A 84 -0.34 -13.90 -8.37
N LYS A 85 -1.57 -13.50 -8.65
CA LYS A 85 -2.00 -12.10 -8.52
C LYS A 85 -1.87 -11.59 -7.07
N MET A 86 -2.25 -12.40 -6.07
CA MET A 86 -2.08 -12.06 -4.66
C MET A 86 -0.59 -11.82 -4.30
N ASN A 87 0.30 -12.69 -4.77
CA ASN A 87 1.73 -12.54 -4.55
C ASN A 87 2.28 -11.25 -5.18
N THR A 88 1.79 -10.89 -6.37
CA THR A 88 2.21 -9.66 -7.04
C THR A 88 1.70 -8.42 -6.28
N ILE A 89 0.45 -8.42 -5.80
CA ILE A 89 -0.08 -7.32 -4.98
C ILE A 89 0.72 -7.17 -3.68
N ALA A 90 0.98 -8.26 -2.96
CA ALA A 90 1.79 -8.21 -1.74
C ALA A 90 3.21 -7.69 -2.00
N ALA A 91 3.83 -8.08 -3.10
CA ALA A 91 5.13 -7.54 -3.51
C ALA A 91 5.03 -6.04 -3.86
N ALA A 92 3.94 -5.63 -4.50
CA ALA A 92 3.70 -4.23 -4.84
C ALA A 92 3.50 -3.35 -3.60
N ILE A 93 2.76 -3.80 -2.59
CA ILE A 93 2.61 -3.10 -1.31
C ILE A 93 3.99 -2.92 -0.66
N ARG A 94 4.80 -3.97 -0.57
CA ARG A 94 6.18 -3.85 -0.05
C ARG A 94 7.07 -2.90 -0.84
N ASP A 95 6.88 -2.81 -2.15
CA ASP A 95 7.63 -1.93 -3.04
C ASP A 95 7.30 -0.44 -2.80
N LEU A 96 6.03 -0.13 -2.52
CA LEU A 96 5.56 1.26 -2.33
C LEU A 96 6.20 1.95 -1.13
N ARG A 97 6.60 1.24 -0.09
CA ARG A 97 7.31 1.83 1.06
C ARG A 97 8.68 2.42 0.71
N MET A 98 9.16 2.23 -0.51
CA MET A 98 10.41 2.81 -1.02
C MET A 98 11.64 2.46 -0.17
N GLY A 99 11.67 1.26 0.41
CA GLY A 99 12.73 0.81 1.32
C GLY A 99 12.72 1.48 2.69
N LYS A 100 11.66 2.22 3.05
CA LYS A 100 11.50 2.82 4.38
C LYS A 100 11.10 1.78 5.40
N ASP A 101 11.57 1.97 6.63
CA ASP A 101 11.03 1.25 7.78
C ASP A 101 9.78 1.98 8.26
N LEU A 102 8.63 1.39 8.00
CA LEU A 102 7.32 1.90 8.43
C LEU A 102 6.76 1.17 9.65
N THR A 103 7.51 0.23 10.21
CA THR A 103 7.14 -0.52 11.43
C THR A 103 6.76 0.39 12.61
N PRO A 104 7.45 1.53 12.86
CA PRO A 104 7.05 2.44 13.94
C PRO A 104 5.66 3.04 13.79
N TYR A 105 5.09 3.00 12.58
CA TYR A 105 3.75 3.51 12.28
C TYR A 105 2.68 2.41 12.26
N GLY A 106 3.07 1.17 12.57
CA GLY A 106 2.17 0.02 12.60
C GLY A 106 2.12 -0.79 11.30
N TYR A 107 3.05 -0.54 10.37
CA TYR A 107 3.20 -1.35 9.16
C TYR A 107 3.61 -2.78 9.53
N GLU A 108 2.89 -3.76 8.97
CA GLU A 108 3.20 -5.18 9.10
C GLU A 108 3.34 -5.79 7.70
N GLU A 109 4.52 -6.26 7.34
CA GLU A 109 4.75 -6.79 5.99
C GLU A 109 3.71 -7.84 5.58
N PRO A 110 3.09 -7.69 4.38
CA PRO A 110 2.27 -8.74 3.78
C PRO A 110 3.01 -10.08 3.69
N TYR A 111 2.29 -11.17 3.74
CA TYR A 111 2.90 -12.49 3.57
C TYR A 111 3.71 -12.59 2.28
N GLN A 112 4.80 -13.34 2.35
CA GLN A 112 5.72 -13.50 1.21
C GLN A 112 5.17 -14.43 0.14
N GLN A 113 4.29 -15.35 0.53
CA GLN A 113 3.77 -16.36 -0.39
C GLN A 113 2.34 -16.73 -0.04
N TYR A 114 1.45 -16.54 -0.99
CA TYR A 114 0.06 -16.98 -0.93
C TYR A 114 -0.12 -18.25 -1.74
N ILE A 115 -1.08 -19.07 -1.32
CA ILE A 115 -1.49 -20.27 -2.03
C ILE A 115 -3.00 -20.24 -2.33
N ALA A 116 -3.38 -20.84 -3.46
CA ALA A 116 -4.76 -21.10 -3.78
C ALA A 116 -5.17 -22.50 -3.28
N GLY A 117 -6.40 -22.61 -2.78
CA GLY A 117 -6.97 -23.90 -2.40
C GLY A 117 -6.64 -24.37 -0.98
N LYS A 118 -6.92 -25.64 -0.71
CA LYS A 118 -6.86 -26.23 0.64
C LYS A 118 -5.55 -26.96 0.95
N THR A 119 -4.76 -27.26 -0.07
CA THR A 119 -3.54 -28.06 0.04
C THR A 119 -2.33 -27.25 -0.43
N GLY A 120 -1.23 -27.35 0.29
CA GLY A 120 0.03 -26.67 -0.02
C GLY A 120 0.63 -25.97 1.21
N THR A 121 1.88 -25.58 1.07
CA THR A 121 2.62 -24.78 2.06
C THR A 121 2.55 -23.31 1.64
N GLY A 122 2.06 -22.46 2.51
CA GLY A 122 1.94 -21.01 2.28
C GLY A 122 0.73 -20.42 3.00
N ASN A 123 0.58 -19.13 2.88
CA ASN A 123 -0.46 -18.39 3.57
C ASN A 123 -1.71 -18.26 2.72
N ARG A 124 -2.85 -18.17 3.37
CA ARG A 124 -4.14 -17.93 2.72
C ARG A 124 -4.57 -16.51 3.00
N MET A 125 -5.28 -15.93 2.04
CA MET A 125 -5.98 -14.69 2.26
C MET A 125 -7.12 -14.93 3.26
N ASP A 126 -7.06 -14.24 4.38
CA ASP A 126 -8.12 -14.16 5.36
C ASP A 126 -8.40 -12.68 5.70
N TYR A 127 -9.36 -12.43 6.60
CA TYR A 127 -9.71 -11.05 6.97
C TYR A 127 -8.55 -10.31 7.64
N LYS A 128 -7.67 -11.01 8.37
CA LYS A 128 -6.51 -10.38 9.04
C LYS A 128 -5.50 -9.89 8.02
N GLU A 129 -5.23 -10.73 7.02
CA GLU A 129 -4.30 -10.36 5.96
C GLU A 129 -4.87 -9.25 5.06
N LEU A 130 -6.18 -9.27 4.81
CA LEU A 130 -6.83 -8.18 4.09
C LEU A 130 -6.79 -6.87 4.88
N ASN A 131 -7.04 -6.91 6.19
CA ASN A 131 -6.86 -5.75 7.05
C ASN A 131 -5.42 -5.22 7.00
N ARG A 132 -4.44 -6.12 7.03
CA ARG A 132 -3.02 -5.75 6.91
C ARG A 132 -2.74 -5.02 5.61
N TRP A 133 -3.16 -5.54 4.47
CA TRP A 133 -2.95 -4.89 3.18
C TRP A 133 -3.53 -3.48 3.12
N GLU A 134 -4.75 -3.33 3.59
CA GLU A 134 -5.43 -2.04 3.57
C GLU A 134 -4.86 -1.06 4.59
N GLN A 135 -4.44 -1.55 5.76
CA GLN A 135 -3.75 -0.74 6.77
C GLN A 135 -2.37 -0.30 6.30
N ASP A 136 -1.62 -1.18 5.63
CA ASP A 136 -0.30 -0.87 5.09
C ASP A 136 -0.39 0.24 4.03
N LEU A 137 -1.36 0.15 3.11
CA LEU A 137 -1.60 1.21 2.12
C LEU A 137 -1.97 2.55 2.77
N GLU A 138 -2.78 2.54 3.83
CA GLU A 138 -3.11 3.76 4.59
C GLU A 138 -1.86 4.36 5.27
N ILE A 139 -1.03 3.53 5.88
CA ILE A 139 0.21 3.98 6.51
C ILE A 139 1.18 4.55 5.48
N GLU A 140 1.35 3.85 4.35
CA GLU A 140 2.20 4.31 3.26
C GLU A 140 1.70 5.65 2.70
N GLU A 141 0.40 5.77 2.44
CA GLU A 141 -0.20 7.02 1.97
C GLU A 141 0.08 8.15 2.97
N ARG A 142 -0.23 7.98 4.22
CA ARG A 142 -0.10 9.00 5.26
C ARG A 142 1.34 9.43 5.49
N VAL A 143 2.28 8.48 5.53
CA VAL A 143 3.68 8.79 5.81
C VAL A 143 4.37 9.38 4.57
N LEU A 144 4.13 8.80 3.39
CA LEU A 144 4.83 9.21 2.18
C LEU A 144 4.28 10.51 1.60
N SER A 145 2.97 10.78 1.73
CA SER A 145 2.40 12.08 1.36
C SER A 145 2.94 13.20 2.25
N GLY A 146 3.12 12.95 3.52
CA GLY A 146 3.78 13.90 4.43
C GLY A 146 5.21 14.21 4.02
N ILE A 147 5.98 13.24 3.53
CA ILE A 147 7.33 13.46 2.99
C ILE A 147 7.26 14.33 1.72
N VAL A 148 6.31 14.10 0.84
CA VAL A 148 6.10 14.89 -0.36
C VAL A 148 5.76 16.34 -0.01
N GLU A 149 4.83 16.57 0.90
CA GLU A 149 4.47 17.91 1.36
C GLU A 149 5.69 18.66 1.91
N MET A 150 6.48 18.02 2.78
CA MET A 150 7.69 18.63 3.32
C MET A 150 8.73 18.97 2.25
N SER A 151 8.86 18.13 1.21
CA SER A 151 9.82 18.37 0.12
C SER A 151 9.40 19.53 -0.78
N THR A 152 8.09 19.78 -0.97
CA THR A 152 7.60 20.92 -1.74
C THR A 152 7.82 22.24 -1.01
N TYR A 153 7.68 22.30 0.32
CA TYR A 153 7.99 23.49 1.11
C TYR A 153 9.49 23.84 1.08
N ALA A 154 10.36 22.87 0.97
CA ALA A 154 11.80 23.10 0.87
C ALA A 154 12.22 23.71 -0.48
N ASN A 155 11.41 23.56 -1.53
CA ASN A 155 11.69 24.08 -2.88
C ASN A 155 11.22 25.53 -3.11
N ASP A 156 10.39 26.08 -2.23
CA ASP A 156 9.87 27.45 -2.35
C ASP A 156 10.88 28.56 -1.97
N GLY A 157 12.16 28.22 -1.90
CA GLY A 157 13.27 29.19 -1.94
C GLY A 157 13.50 30.02 -0.67
N ASN A 158 12.80 29.77 0.43
CA ASN A 158 12.89 30.59 1.64
C ASN A 158 13.27 29.87 2.92
N GLY A 159 13.82 28.70 2.85
CA GLY A 159 14.29 28.01 4.05
C GLY A 159 15.29 26.91 3.74
N THR A 160 16.47 27.04 4.27
CA THR A 160 17.49 26.00 4.32
C THR A 160 17.00 24.85 5.24
N TYR A 161 16.05 24.08 4.80
CA TYR A 161 15.75 22.81 5.44
C TYR A 161 16.57 21.72 4.76
N TYR A 162 17.61 21.28 5.45
CA TYR A 162 18.40 20.15 4.98
C TYR A 162 17.54 18.90 4.97
N CYS A 163 17.25 18.36 3.79
CA CYS A 163 16.71 17.00 3.60
C CYS A 163 17.66 15.91 4.13
N GLY A 164 18.66 16.26 4.93
CA GLY A 164 19.68 15.34 5.42
C GLY A 164 19.27 14.44 6.57
N ASP A 165 18.24 14.80 7.34
CA ASP A 165 17.94 14.09 8.58
C ASP A 165 16.87 13.00 8.48
N TRP A 166 16.24 12.86 7.34
CA TRP A 166 15.27 11.78 7.19
C TRP A 166 15.89 10.37 7.12
N LYS A 167 17.24 10.28 6.97
CA LYS A 167 17.97 9.02 7.16
C LYS A 167 18.03 8.55 8.64
N ARG A 168 17.66 9.41 9.60
CA ARG A 168 17.76 9.15 11.04
C ARG A 168 16.44 9.03 11.78
N GLY A 169 15.33 8.83 11.08
CA GLY A 169 14.07 8.49 11.72
C GLY A 169 13.52 9.55 12.70
N GLY A 170 13.83 10.80 12.49
CA GLY A 170 13.38 11.89 13.37
C GLY A 170 12.18 12.62 12.79
N LEU A 171 10.99 12.06 12.95
CA LEU A 171 9.78 12.87 13.12
C LEU A 171 9.56 13.00 14.62
N ILE A 172 9.79 14.20 15.13
CA ILE A 172 9.36 14.61 16.46
C ILE A 172 7.87 14.93 16.37
#